data_77b859c9650742b0a290f65896a52c00
#
_entry.id   77b859c9650742b0a290f65896a52c00
#
_cell.length_a   1.000
_cell.length_b   1.000
_cell.length_c   1.000
_cell.angle_alpha   90.00
_cell.angle_beta   90.00
_cell.angle_gamma   90.00
#
_symmetry.space_group_name_H-M   'P 1'
#
loop_
_entity.id
_entity.type
_entity.pdbx_description
1 polymer ?
#
loop_
_entity_poly.entity_id
_entity_poly.type
_entity_poly.pdbx_seq_one_letter_code
_entity_poly.pdbx_strand_id
1 'polypeptide(L)'
;VRGGRIAGVVTNQGLTIEARAIVLTAGTFLRGAIHIGLDPQVPAGRAGEAPSIEISEAIAAHGITIERFKTGTPPRIDGRTVRFDGLTRQDGDAGTYWFSHFGRAVHPEQVPCYLAWAGAEVKEIIQRHLRESALYGGAISGRGPRYCPSVEDKVVRFPDAVRHQVFLEPEGLETDELYVNGLSTSLPAAVQLASLRAAPGLAP
;
A
#
# COMPACT_ATOMS: atom_id res chain seq x y z
N VAL A 1 19.85 -5.29 -24.61
CA VAL A 1 19.44 -4.96 -26.00
C VAL A 1 20.66 -5.22 -26.92
N ARG A 2 20.43 -5.88 -28.04
CA ARG A 2 21.46 -6.13 -29.09
C ARG A 2 20.88 -5.70 -30.43
N GLY A 3 21.59 -4.85 -31.18
CA GLY A 3 21.13 -4.36 -32.49
C GLY A 3 19.74 -3.71 -32.49
N GLY A 4 19.40 -2.96 -31.44
CA GLY A 4 18.08 -2.29 -31.29
C GLY A 4 16.91 -3.22 -30.92
N ARG A 5 17.18 -4.49 -30.60
CA ARG A 5 16.15 -5.47 -30.21
C ARG A 5 16.39 -5.99 -28.80
N ILE A 6 15.31 -6.35 -28.10
CA ILE A 6 15.38 -7.06 -26.84
C ILE A 6 16.13 -8.39 -27.05
N ALA A 7 17.10 -8.68 -26.19
CA ALA A 7 17.88 -9.90 -26.20
C ALA A 7 17.85 -10.65 -24.87
N GLY A 8 17.45 -10.00 -23.79
CA GLY A 8 17.40 -10.61 -22.48
C GLY A 8 17.55 -9.58 -21.36
N VAL A 9 17.77 -10.07 -20.16
CA VAL A 9 18.06 -9.29 -18.95
C VAL A 9 19.35 -9.76 -18.31
N VAL A 10 20.00 -8.85 -17.59
CA VAL A 10 21.12 -9.16 -16.70
C VAL A 10 20.65 -8.91 -15.26
N THR A 11 20.80 -9.90 -14.40
CA THR A 11 20.44 -9.75 -12.98
C THR A 11 21.55 -9.01 -12.21
N ASN A 12 21.24 -8.52 -11.01
CA ASN A 12 22.22 -7.90 -10.11
C ASN A 12 23.38 -8.85 -9.69
N GLN A 13 23.20 -10.17 -9.88
CA GLN A 13 24.23 -11.18 -9.66
C GLN A 13 25.09 -11.45 -10.91
N GLY A 14 24.87 -10.70 -12.00
CA GLY A 14 25.60 -10.85 -13.24
C GLY A 14 25.09 -11.98 -14.15
N LEU A 15 24.04 -12.70 -13.78
CA LEU A 15 23.44 -13.74 -14.62
C LEU A 15 22.73 -13.11 -15.83
N THR A 16 23.09 -13.54 -17.03
CA THR A 16 22.38 -13.16 -18.25
C THR A 16 21.31 -14.19 -18.57
N ILE A 17 20.07 -13.73 -18.71
CA ILE A 17 18.91 -14.54 -19.12
C ILE A 17 18.49 -14.07 -20.50
N GLU A 18 18.72 -14.90 -21.52
CA GLU A 18 18.34 -14.57 -22.89
C GLU A 18 16.81 -14.74 -23.09
N ALA A 19 16.19 -13.75 -23.74
CA ALA A 19 14.76 -13.76 -24.02
C ALA A 19 14.43 -12.93 -25.27
N ARG A 20 13.45 -13.37 -26.02
CA ARG A 20 12.94 -12.65 -27.20
C ARG A 20 11.97 -11.52 -26.84
N ALA A 21 11.38 -11.58 -25.64
CA ALA A 21 10.46 -10.59 -25.10
C ALA A 21 10.62 -10.53 -23.59
N ILE A 22 10.34 -9.37 -23.02
CA ILE A 22 10.40 -9.12 -21.58
C ILE A 22 9.10 -8.44 -21.17
N VAL A 23 8.48 -8.93 -20.09
CA VAL A 23 7.33 -8.31 -19.45
C VAL A 23 7.80 -7.71 -18.11
N LEU A 24 7.76 -6.39 -18.00
CA LEU A 24 8.15 -5.69 -16.78
C LEU A 24 6.94 -5.55 -15.85
N THR A 25 6.98 -6.22 -14.72
CA THR A 25 5.93 -6.21 -13.69
C THR A 25 6.50 -5.83 -12.32
N ALA A 26 7.35 -4.80 -12.31
CA ALA A 26 8.19 -4.43 -11.15
C ALA A 26 7.39 -3.86 -9.96
N GLY A 27 6.12 -3.53 -10.13
CA GLY A 27 5.30 -2.96 -9.06
C GLY A 27 5.95 -1.70 -8.46
N THR A 28 6.14 -1.68 -7.15
CA THR A 28 6.76 -0.59 -6.40
C THR A 28 8.29 -0.60 -6.43
N PHE A 29 8.92 -1.60 -7.07
CA PHE A 29 10.38 -1.74 -7.04
C PHE A 29 11.12 -0.84 -8.05
N LEU A 30 10.47 -0.40 -9.13
CA LEU A 30 11.12 0.41 -10.17
C LEU A 30 11.50 1.80 -9.62
N ARG A 31 12.77 1.98 -9.23
CA ARG A 31 13.29 3.15 -8.49
C ARG A 31 12.42 3.53 -7.31
N GLY A 32 11.91 2.54 -6.57
CA GLY A 32 11.02 2.75 -5.45
C GLY A 32 11.64 3.57 -4.33
N ALA A 33 10.82 4.37 -3.65
CA ALA A 33 11.19 5.11 -2.46
C ALA A 33 10.01 5.16 -1.48
N ILE A 34 10.31 4.92 -0.21
CA ILE A 34 9.34 5.03 0.89
C ILE A 34 9.40 6.45 1.44
N HIS A 35 8.24 7.01 1.70
CA HIS A 35 8.05 8.32 2.31
C HIS A 35 7.25 8.18 3.61
N ILE A 36 7.75 8.76 4.69
CA ILE A 36 7.09 8.85 5.99
C ILE A 36 7.18 10.31 6.44
N GLY A 37 6.08 11.03 6.35
CA GLY A 37 6.10 12.48 6.56
C GLY A 37 7.06 13.18 5.58
N LEU A 38 7.75 14.18 6.09
CA LEU A 38 8.76 14.96 5.38
C LEU A 38 10.19 14.46 5.63
N ASP A 39 10.34 13.31 6.29
CA ASP A 39 11.64 12.70 6.53
C ASP A 39 12.33 12.34 5.21
N PRO A 40 13.66 12.21 5.20
CA PRO A 40 14.39 11.76 4.04
C PRO A 40 13.82 10.44 3.50
N GLN A 41 13.57 10.39 2.20
CA GLN A 41 13.04 9.20 1.56
C GLN A 41 14.02 8.03 1.68
N VAL A 42 13.48 6.85 1.92
CA VAL A 42 14.24 5.62 1.99
C VAL A 42 14.14 4.88 0.65
N PRO A 43 15.26 4.65 -0.07
CA PRO A 43 15.24 3.85 -1.28
C PRO A 43 14.80 2.41 -0.96
N ALA A 44 13.64 2.02 -1.45
CA ALA A 44 13.12 0.67 -1.25
C ALA A 44 12.00 0.37 -2.26
N GLY A 45 11.87 -0.87 -2.65
CA GLY A 45 10.70 -1.36 -3.38
C GLY A 45 9.58 -1.74 -2.43
N ARG A 46 9.95 -2.25 -1.26
CA ARG A 46 9.11 -2.68 -0.15
C ARG A 46 9.91 -2.53 1.15
N ALA A 47 9.25 -2.51 2.30
CA ALA A 47 9.93 -2.44 3.60
C ALA A 47 10.97 -3.57 3.73
N GLY A 48 12.23 -3.20 3.96
CA GLY A 48 13.34 -4.15 4.05
C GLY A 48 13.90 -4.68 2.71
N GLU A 49 13.32 -4.29 1.57
CA GLU A 49 13.76 -4.76 0.26
C GLU A 49 14.21 -3.59 -0.64
N ALA A 50 15.42 -3.70 -1.20
CA ALA A 50 16.01 -2.68 -2.05
C ALA A 50 15.23 -2.47 -3.37
N PRO A 51 15.22 -1.26 -3.92
CA PRO A 51 14.58 -0.98 -5.22
C PRO A 51 15.46 -1.49 -6.37
N SER A 52 14.83 -1.67 -7.53
CA SER A 52 15.53 -1.92 -8.81
C SER A 52 15.76 -0.59 -9.51
N ILE A 53 16.99 -0.10 -9.54
CA ILE A 53 17.35 1.22 -10.12
C ILE A 53 17.77 1.07 -11.58
N GLU A 54 18.68 0.18 -11.86
CA GLU A 54 19.39 0.03 -13.14
C GLU A 54 18.44 -0.28 -14.30
N ILE A 55 17.38 -1.05 -14.06
CA ILE A 55 16.42 -1.37 -15.11
C ILE A 55 15.65 -0.12 -15.59
N SER A 56 15.37 0.83 -14.69
CA SER A 56 14.72 2.07 -15.09
C SER A 56 15.64 2.94 -15.95
N GLU A 57 16.93 2.95 -15.64
CA GLU A 57 17.94 3.68 -16.40
C GLU A 57 18.15 3.02 -17.77
N ALA A 58 18.20 1.70 -17.82
CA ALA A 58 18.31 0.94 -19.07
C ALA A 58 17.11 1.21 -20.00
N ILE A 59 15.89 1.28 -19.46
CA ILE A 59 14.69 1.58 -20.24
C ILE A 59 14.71 3.05 -20.74
N ALA A 60 15.07 3.99 -19.87
CA ALA A 60 15.17 5.40 -20.23
C ALA A 60 16.22 5.65 -21.32
N ALA A 61 17.35 4.94 -21.29
CA ALA A 61 18.40 5.00 -22.31
C ALA A 61 17.92 4.58 -23.71
N HIS A 62 16.79 3.86 -23.79
CA HIS A 62 16.14 3.51 -25.06
C HIS A 62 15.01 4.47 -25.47
N GLY A 63 14.94 5.67 -24.87
CA GLY A 63 13.99 6.71 -25.23
C GLY A 63 12.58 6.52 -24.64
N ILE A 64 12.41 5.60 -23.69
CA ILE A 64 11.12 5.41 -23.00
C ILE A 64 11.05 6.41 -21.83
N THR A 65 10.03 7.23 -21.81
CA THR A 65 9.78 8.20 -20.74
C THR A 65 9.42 7.47 -19.46
N ILE A 66 10.13 7.81 -18.37
CA ILE A 66 9.87 7.30 -17.03
C ILE A 66 9.24 8.39 -16.19
N GLU A 67 8.10 8.10 -15.60
CA GLU A 67 7.40 9.01 -14.69
C GLU A 67 7.28 8.41 -13.28
N ARG A 68 7.10 9.28 -12.29
CA ARG A 68 6.85 8.88 -10.91
C ARG A 68 5.36 8.72 -10.66
N PHE A 69 4.99 7.58 -10.06
CA PHE A 69 3.68 7.36 -9.48
C PHE A 69 3.77 7.28 -7.95
N LYS A 70 2.80 7.89 -7.28
CA LYS A 70 2.63 7.78 -5.84
C LYS A 70 1.61 6.67 -5.56
N THR A 71 1.98 5.71 -4.76
CA THR A 71 1.04 4.76 -4.14
C THR A 71 1.13 4.88 -2.62
N GLY A 72 0.05 4.55 -1.91
CA GLY A 72 0.04 4.55 -0.45
C GLY A 72 0.01 3.14 0.11
N THR A 73 0.56 2.96 1.29
CA THR A 73 0.36 1.76 2.10
C THR A 73 -0.21 2.18 3.45
N PRO A 74 -1.16 1.41 4.01
CA PRO A 74 -1.64 1.66 5.37
C PRO A 74 -0.67 1.08 6.40
N PRO A 75 -0.79 1.50 7.66
CA PRO A 75 -0.07 0.86 8.76
C PRO A 75 -0.53 -0.60 8.93
N ARG A 76 0.36 -1.41 9.51
CA ARG A 76 0.04 -2.72 10.07
C ARG A 76 -0.04 -2.58 11.58
N ILE A 77 -0.96 -3.33 12.18
CA ILE A 77 -1.17 -3.31 13.62
C ILE A 77 -1.19 -4.74 14.17
N ASP A 78 -0.90 -4.87 15.45
CA ASP A 78 -1.03 -6.12 16.17
C ASP A 78 -2.51 -6.37 16.53
N GLY A 79 -3.12 -7.37 15.95
CA GLY A 79 -4.52 -7.74 16.15
C GLY A 79 -4.88 -8.03 17.62
N ARG A 80 -3.90 -8.45 18.44
CA ARG A 80 -4.09 -8.68 19.87
C ARG A 80 -4.40 -7.40 20.65
N THR A 81 -4.08 -6.24 20.07
CA THR A 81 -4.39 -4.91 20.67
C THR A 81 -5.74 -4.35 20.25
N VAL A 82 -6.44 -5.03 19.33
CA VAL A 82 -7.71 -4.58 18.77
C VAL A 82 -8.87 -5.07 19.64
N ARG A 83 -9.77 -4.17 19.97
CA ARG A 83 -11.07 -4.49 20.59
C ARG A 83 -12.10 -4.71 19.49
N PHE A 84 -12.33 -5.97 19.17
CA PHE A 84 -13.28 -6.36 18.11
C PHE A 84 -14.75 -6.17 18.50
N ASP A 85 -15.03 -6.06 19.80
CA ASP A 85 -16.38 -5.79 20.31
C ASP A 85 -16.86 -4.41 19.79
N GLY A 86 -17.97 -4.42 19.09
CA GLY A 86 -18.53 -3.21 18.47
C GLY A 86 -18.04 -2.93 17.04
N LEU A 87 -17.08 -3.71 16.51
CA LEU A 87 -16.75 -3.68 15.08
C LEU A 87 -17.69 -4.61 14.30
N THR A 88 -17.96 -4.25 13.05
CA THR A 88 -18.79 -5.12 12.19
C THR A 88 -17.92 -6.22 11.60
N ARG A 89 -18.19 -7.46 11.99
CA ARG A 89 -17.53 -8.63 11.45
C ARG A 89 -18.00 -8.90 10.01
N GLN A 90 -17.06 -9.22 9.13
CA GLN A 90 -17.29 -9.68 7.77
C GLN A 90 -16.65 -11.05 7.58
N ASP A 91 -17.47 -12.06 7.49
CA ASP A 91 -17.03 -13.41 7.15
C ASP A 91 -16.76 -13.53 5.65
N GLY A 92 -15.97 -14.53 5.27
CA GLY A 92 -15.80 -14.91 3.87
C GLY A 92 -17.09 -15.50 3.29
N ASP A 93 -17.13 -15.65 1.96
CA ASP A 93 -18.27 -16.23 1.27
C ASP A 93 -18.49 -17.70 1.70
N ALA A 94 -19.71 -18.05 2.05
CA ALA A 94 -20.09 -19.40 2.48
C ALA A 94 -20.18 -20.41 1.31
N GLY A 95 -20.00 -19.96 0.08
CA GLY A 95 -20.12 -20.80 -1.11
C GLY A 95 -18.82 -21.48 -1.53
N THR A 96 -18.92 -22.43 -2.46
CA THR A 96 -17.78 -23.10 -3.10
C THR A 96 -17.24 -22.31 -4.29
N TYR A 97 -17.23 -20.98 -4.21
CA TYR A 97 -16.74 -20.11 -5.24
C TYR A 97 -15.21 -20.00 -5.20
N TRP A 98 -14.59 -20.07 -6.37
CA TRP A 98 -13.15 -19.96 -6.53
C TRP A 98 -12.81 -18.96 -7.65
N PHE A 99 -11.75 -18.20 -7.45
CA PHE A 99 -11.16 -17.38 -8.53
C PHE A 99 -10.39 -18.24 -9.55
N SER A 100 -10.04 -19.48 -9.19
CA SER A 100 -9.40 -20.44 -10.09
C SER A 100 -10.43 -21.21 -10.89
N HIS A 101 -10.10 -21.54 -12.15
CA HIS A 101 -10.87 -22.52 -12.96
C HIS A 101 -10.76 -23.95 -12.41
N PHE A 102 -9.75 -24.20 -11.59
CA PHE A 102 -9.57 -25.49 -10.92
C PHE A 102 -10.20 -25.42 -9.52
N GLY A 103 -11.37 -25.99 -9.38
CA GLY A 103 -12.01 -26.11 -8.07
C GLY A 103 -11.16 -26.94 -7.09
N ARG A 104 -11.25 -26.65 -5.80
CA ARG A 104 -10.65 -27.45 -4.74
C ARG A 104 -11.72 -28.26 -4.04
N ALA A 105 -11.38 -29.48 -3.64
CA ALA A 105 -12.32 -30.36 -2.91
C ALA A 105 -12.62 -29.88 -1.48
N VAL A 106 -11.70 -29.13 -0.88
CA VAL A 106 -11.80 -28.63 0.49
C VAL A 106 -11.68 -27.10 0.48
N HIS A 107 -12.64 -26.44 1.10
CA HIS A 107 -12.59 -24.99 1.33
C HIS A 107 -11.56 -24.71 2.45
N PRO A 108 -10.62 -23.79 2.27
CA PRO A 108 -9.70 -23.42 3.35
C PRO A 108 -10.45 -22.76 4.50
N GLU A 109 -9.87 -22.83 5.69
CA GLU A 109 -10.34 -22.06 6.84
C GLU A 109 -10.46 -20.58 6.48
N GLN A 110 -11.61 -20.00 6.85
CA GLN A 110 -11.89 -18.60 6.57
C GLN A 110 -11.61 -17.75 7.81
N VAL A 111 -10.85 -16.68 7.63
CA VAL A 111 -10.59 -15.69 8.68
C VAL A 111 -11.38 -14.44 8.35
N PRO A 112 -12.19 -13.91 9.29
CA PRO A 112 -13.01 -12.73 9.03
C PRO A 112 -12.18 -11.45 8.95
N CYS A 113 -12.66 -10.50 8.15
CA CYS A 113 -12.27 -9.10 8.24
C CYS A 113 -13.19 -8.36 9.19
N TYR A 114 -12.79 -7.17 9.63
CA TYR A 114 -13.62 -6.33 10.47
C TYR A 114 -13.72 -4.92 9.90
N LEU A 115 -14.92 -4.37 9.89
CA LEU A 115 -15.18 -3.00 9.48
C LEU A 115 -15.10 -2.07 10.68
N ALA A 116 -14.18 -1.12 10.60
CA ALA A 116 -14.04 0.01 11.50
C ALA A 116 -14.31 1.32 10.77
N TRP A 117 -14.26 2.45 11.48
CA TRP A 117 -14.56 3.76 10.91
C TRP A 117 -13.54 4.81 11.33
N ALA A 118 -12.97 5.51 10.37
CA ALA A 118 -12.25 6.74 10.58
C ALA A 118 -13.28 7.90 10.69
N GLY A 119 -13.65 8.24 11.91
CA GLY A 119 -14.66 9.25 12.23
C GLY A 119 -14.12 10.68 12.26
N ALA A 120 -14.88 11.57 12.89
CA ALA A 120 -14.58 13.01 12.96
C ALA A 120 -13.22 13.30 13.62
N GLU A 121 -12.88 12.62 14.71
CA GLU A 121 -11.63 12.81 15.42
C GLU A 121 -10.42 12.43 14.55
N VAL A 122 -10.48 11.28 13.86
CA VAL A 122 -9.42 10.86 12.92
C VAL A 122 -9.27 11.90 11.81
N LYS A 123 -10.40 12.37 11.26
CA LYS A 123 -10.40 13.41 10.22
C LYS A 123 -9.75 14.71 10.71
N GLU A 124 -10.07 15.16 11.92
CA GLU A 124 -9.50 16.36 12.52
C GLU A 124 -7.99 16.24 12.71
N ILE A 125 -7.50 15.10 13.22
CA ILE A 125 -6.07 14.83 13.34
C ILE A 125 -5.38 14.95 11.98
N ILE A 126 -5.91 14.29 10.95
CA ILE A 126 -5.33 14.31 9.60
C ILE A 126 -5.35 15.72 9.02
N GLN A 127 -6.44 16.47 9.16
CA GLN A 127 -6.55 17.85 8.66
C GLN A 127 -5.52 18.78 9.30
N ARG A 128 -5.32 18.66 10.61
CA ARG A 128 -4.36 19.46 11.38
C ARG A 128 -2.91 19.22 10.94
N HIS A 129 -2.59 17.99 10.56
CA HIS A 129 -1.24 17.56 10.17
C HIS A 129 -1.06 17.37 8.64
N LEU A 130 -2.01 17.83 7.84
CA LEU A 130 -2.02 17.58 6.40
C LEU A 130 -0.73 17.98 5.69
N ARG A 131 -0.15 19.12 6.07
CA ARG A 131 1.09 19.64 5.49
C ARG A 131 2.35 18.88 5.91
N GLU A 132 2.24 18.02 6.89
CA GLU A 132 3.33 17.14 7.33
C GLU A 132 3.38 15.83 6.53
N SER A 133 2.36 15.55 5.71
CA SER A 133 2.39 14.40 4.81
C SER A 133 3.34 14.66 3.64
N ALA A 134 4.02 13.63 3.16
CA ALA A 134 4.89 13.73 2.01
C ALA A 134 4.15 14.25 0.76
N LEU A 135 2.87 13.89 0.62
CA LEU A 135 2.04 14.29 -0.52
C LEU A 135 1.69 15.79 -0.48
N TYR A 136 1.13 16.27 0.63
CA TYR A 136 0.64 17.65 0.76
C TYR A 136 1.71 18.62 1.26
N GLY A 137 2.82 18.10 1.80
CA GLY A 137 4.02 18.85 2.16
C GLY A 137 4.99 19.09 1.00
N GLY A 138 4.71 18.49 -0.19
CA GLY A 138 5.48 18.73 -1.40
C GLY A 138 6.73 17.85 -1.58
N ALA A 139 6.95 16.84 -0.72
CA ALA A 139 8.06 15.91 -0.85
C ALA A 139 7.85 14.88 -1.99
N ILE A 140 6.59 14.66 -2.39
CA ILE A 140 6.23 13.79 -3.51
C ILE A 140 5.69 14.65 -4.65
N SER A 141 6.32 14.54 -5.82
CA SER A 141 5.80 15.05 -7.08
C SER A 141 5.27 13.89 -7.92
N GLY A 142 4.10 14.04 -8.51
CA GLY A 142 3.51 13.03 -9.40
C GLY A 142 2.05 12.73 -9.06
N ARG A 143 1.42 11.96 -9.94
CA ARG A 143 0.03 11.55 -9.78
C ARG A 143 -0.05 10.19 -9.09
N GLY A 144 -1.02 10.03 -8.19
CA GLY A 144 -1.40 8.72 -7.71
C GLY A 144 -2.23 7.96 -8.76
N PRO A 145 -2.22 6.63 -8.75
CA PRO A 145 -3.15 5.85 -9.56
C PRO A 145 -4.60 6.18 -9.17
N ARG A 146 -5.52 6.05 -10.13
CA ARG A 146 -6.91 6.49 -9.99
C ARG A 146 -7.63 5.94 -8.76
N TYR A 147 -7.34 4.70 -8.39
CA TYR A 147 -8.05 3.95 -7.34
C TYR A 147 -7.22 3.70 -6.08
N CYS A 148 -6.17 4.48 -5.84
CA CYS A 148 -5.36 4.40 -4.62
C CYS A 148 -5.30 5.75 -3.89
N PRO A 149 -6.45 6.29 -3.41
CA PRO A 149 -6.44 7.51 -2.62
C PRO A 149 -5.86 7.23 -1.24
N SER A 150 -4.97 8.09 -0.77
CA SER A 150 -4.57 8.10 0.64
C SER A 150 -5.72 8.60 1.52
N VAL A 151 -5.61 8.40 2.82
CA VAL A 151 -6.61 8.94 3.76
C VAL A 151 -6.63 10.48 3.71
N GLU A 152 -5.48 11.11 3.48
CA GLU A 152 -5.37 12.56 3.25
C GLU A 152 -6.20 12.98 2.04
N ASP A 153 -6.11 12.25 0.92
CA ASP A 153 -6.92 12.50 -0.27
C ASP A 153 -8.41 12.35 0.02
N LYS A 154 -8.81 11.35 0.81
CA LYS A 154 -10.23 11.16 1.19
C LYS A 154 -10.74 12.34 2.01
N VAL A 155 -9.96 12.77 2.98
CA VAL A 155 -10.32 13.89 3.87
C VAL A 155 -10.44 15.21 3.10
N VAL A 156 -9.55 15.44 2.14
CA VAL A 156 -9.55 16.67 1.32
C VAL A 156 -10.66 16.67 0.26
N ARG A 157 -10.85 15.52 -0.42
CA ARG A 157 -11.82 15.43 -1.53
C ARG A 157 -13.26 15.27 -1.06
N PHE A 158 -13.46 14.72 0.14
CA PHE A 158 -14.78 14.46 0.71
C PHE A 158 -14.91 15.14 2.08
N PRO A 159 -14.85 16.49 2.12
CA PRO A 159 -14.87 17.25 3.38
C PRO A 159 -16.15 17.06 4.18
N ASP A 160 -17.28 16.78 3.52
CA ASP A 160 -18.59 16.58 4.14
C ASP A 160 -18.84 15.13 4.59
N ALA A 161 -17.95 14.21 4.25
CA ALA A 161 -18.08 12.82 4.69
C ALA A 161 -17.93 12.74 6.22
N VAL A 162 -18.94 12.19 6.88
CA VAL A 162 -18.97 12.03 8.34
C VAL A 162 -17.88 11.05 8.81
N ARG A 163 -17.62 10.02 8.02
CA ARG A 163 -16.64 8.98 8.32
C ARG A 163 -16.20 8.27 7.05
N HIS A 164 -15.04 7.62 7.11
CA HIS A 164 -14.50 6.77 6.05
C HIS A 164 -14.39 5.33 6.52
N GLN A 165 -14.68 4.39 5.65
CA GLN A 165 -14.53 2.96 5.93
C GLN A 165 -13.06 2.58 6.07
N VAL A 166 -12.82 1.71 7.06
CA VAL A 166 -11.52 1.09 7.35
C VAL A 166 -11.76 -0.39 7.55
N PHE A 167 -11.03 -1.23 6.81
CA PHE A 167 -11.11 -2.67 6.98
C PHE A 167 -9.85 -3.17 7.69
N LEU A 168 -10.05 -3.99 8.71
CA LEU A 168 -8.98 -4.72 9.38
C LEU A 168 -8.91 -6.10 8.74
N GLU A 169 -7.85 -6.32 7.98
CA GLU A 169 -7.67 -7.50 7.14
C GLU A 169 -6.48 -8.31 7.66
N PRO A 170 -6.66 -9.59 8.02
CA PRO A 170 -5.54 -10.45 8.41
C PRO A 170 -4.50 -10.57 7.28
N GLU A 171 -3.23 -10.37 7.59
CA GLU A 171 -2.13 -10.54 6.63
C GLU A 171 -1.80 -12.02 6.36
N GLY A 172 -2.29 -12.94 7.19
CA GLY A 172 -2.10 -14.37 7.05
C GLY A 172 -2.81 -15.18 8.13
N LEU A 173 -2.78 -16.50 7.99
CA LEU A 173 -3.43 -17.42 8.93
C LEU A 173 -2.62 -17.68 10.21
N GLU A 174 -1.31 -17.44 10.15
CA GLU A 174 -0.36 -17.75 11.24
C GLU A 174 0.26 -16.47 11.84
N THR A 175 -0.39 -15.33 11.66
CA THR A 175 0.09 -14.04 12.18
C THR A 175 -1.06 -13.25 12.80
N ASP A 176 -0.74 -12.49 13.85
CA ASP A 176 -1.65 -11.51 14.45
C ASP A 176 -1.62 -10.14 13.71
N GLU A 177 -0.83 -10.02 12.65
CA GLU A 177 -0.69 -8.78 11.90
C GLU A 177 -1.94 -8.49 11.06
N LEU A 178 -2.49 -7.29 11.25
CA LEU A 178 -3.64 -6.78 10.51
C LEU A 178 -3.22 -5.62 9.59
N TYR A 179 -3.65 -5.70 8.35
CA TYR A 179 -3.59 -4.63 7.36
C TYR A 179 -4.76 -3.67 7.56
N VAL A 180 -4.48 -2.39 7.79
CA VAL A 180 -5.53 -1.38 8.07
C VAL A 180 -5.96 -0.73 6.75
N ASN A 181 -6.69 -1.46 5.93
CA ASN A 181 -7.14 -1.01 4.62
C ASN A 181 -8.05 0.22 4.74
N GLY A 182 -7.75 1.24 3.96
CA GLY A 182 -8.49 2.52 3.99
C GLY A 182 -7.75 3.66 4.68
N LEU A 183 -6.68 3.36 5.45
CA LEU A 183 -5.80 4.35 6.07
C LEU A 183 -4.41 4.43 5.41
N SER A 184 -4.31 4.16 4.10
CA SER A 184 -3.08 4.43 3.36
C SER A 184 -2.67 5.89 3.51
N THR A 185 -1.41 6.13 3.89
CA THR A 185 -0.97 7.48 4.28
C THR A 185 0.51 7.69 4.04
N SER A 186 0.91 8.95 3.94
CA SER A 186 2.29 9.41 3.96
C SER A 186 2.56 10.38 5.12
N LEU A 187 1.70 10.41 6.12
CA LEU A 187 1.89 11.20 7.35
C LEU A 187 3.05 10.67 8.21
N PRO A 188 3.62 11.49 9.11
CA PRO A 188 4.60 11.04 10.09
C PRO A 188 4.06 9.92 10.97
N ALA A 189 4.93 9.01 11.42
CA ALA A 189 4.54 7.84 12.22
C ALA A 189 3.74 8.20 13.49
N ALA A 190 4.10 9.29 14.18
CA ALA A 190 3.37 9.76 15.36
C ALA A 190 1.92 10.17 15.04
N VAL A 191 1.69 10.80 13.88
CA VAL A 191 0.36 11.20 13.43
C VAL A 191 -0.45 9.98 13.00
N GLN A 192 0.18 9.00 12.33
CA GLN A 192 -0.45 7.73 12.00
C GLN A 192 -0.93 7.01 13.26
N LEU A 193 -0.08 6.93 14.30
CA LEU A 193 -0.43 6.31 15.57
C LEU A 193 -1.58 7.06 16.28
N ALA A 194 -1.55 8.38 16.30
CA ALA A 194 -2.64 9.19 16.85
C ALA A 194 -3.96 8.95 16.11
N SER A 195 -3.92 8.89 14.79
CA SER A 195 -5.10 8.61 13.94
C SER A 195 -5.67 7.21 14.19
N LEU A 196 -4.80 6.19 14.36
CA LEU A 196 -5.22 4.84 14.70
C LEU A 196 -5.92 4.81 16.06
N ARG A 197 -5.32 5.43 17.08
CA ARG A 197 -5.88 5.47 18.45
C ARG A 197 -7.19 6.24 18.56
N ALA A 198 -7.47 7.16 17.65
CA ALA A 198 -8.73 7.87 17.56
C ALA A 198 -9.84 7.06 16.88
N ALA A 199 -9.50 5.95 16.22
CA ALA A 199 -10.48 5.10 15.56
C ALA A 199 -11.09 4.10 16.57
N PRO A 200 -12.44 3.96 16.62
CA PRO A 200 -13.09 2.99 17.48
C PRO A 200 -12.55 1.57 17.29
N GLY A 201 -12.27 0.88 18.39
CA GLY A 201 -11.70 -0.47 18.39
C GLY A 201 -10.17 -0.54 18.26
N LEU A 202 -9.51 0.56 17.84
CA LEU A 202 -8.05 0.63 17.71
C LEU A 202 -7.38 1.43 18.83
N ALA A 203 -8.16 2.01 19.73
CA ALA A 203 -7.65 2.62 20.96
C ALA A 203 -7.16 1.52 21.91
N PRO A 204 -6.02 1.75 22.64
CA PRO A 204 -5.50 0.80 23.62
C PRO A 204 -6.44 0.58 24.80
#